data_304efbf532e076d201990c2eb095abb3
#
_entry.id   304efbf532e076d201990c2eb095abb3
#
_cell.length_a   1.000
_cell.length_b   1.000
_cell.length_c   1.000
_cell.angle_alpha   90.00
_cell.angle_beta   90.00
_cell.angle_gamma   90.00
#
_symmetry.space_group_name_H-M   'P 1'
#
loop_
_entity.id
_entity.type
_entity.pdbx_description
1 polymer ?
#
loop_
_entity_poly.entity_id
_entity_poly.type
_entity_poly.pdbx_seq_one_letter_code
_entity_poly.pdbx_strand_id
1 'polypeptide(L)'
;VEQIEITGGEPFLYNGLPQVIKQLPVSADIFTGLGVNTDRLNKILDQLPTGTTFTISAENTGSLYEFNRYGNTWDQFRRNLDLLSSKFSYRFCSVLSNLTVHGFDQFQQEYGSDKNLLNFCTDPDYLSASVLDSESKIQLSQIDYKYQGQEIKQTLQAEYTQQQKQNLQHYLTEFARRRNLSLDVFPDSFLNWLNIPQLTKESK
;
A
#
# COMPACT_ATOMS: atom_id res chain seq x y z
N VAL A 1 3.20 -6.88 -28.65
CA VAL A 1 3.29 -6.31 -27.30
C VAL A 1 2.73 -4.90 -27.38
N GLU A 2 1.70 -4.60 -26.62
CA GLU A 2 1.04 -3.28 -26.66
C GLU A 2 1.67 -2.29 -25.66
N GLN A 3 2.25 -2.81 -24.58
CA GLN A 3 2.85 -2.01 -23.51
C GLN A 3 3.96 -2.80 -22.81
N ILE A 4 4.98 -2.10 -22.28
CA ILE A 4 6.03 -2.67 -21.44
C ILE A 4 5.84 -2.16 -20.01
N GLU A 5 5.80 -3.09 -19.06
CA GLU A 5 5.78 -2.78 -17.63
C GLU A 5 7.19 -2.64 -17.09
N ILE A 6 7.45 -1.52 -16.41
CA ILE A 6 8.72 -1.24 -15.73
C ILE A 6 8.48 -1.39 -14.23
N THR A 7 9.04 -2.44 -13.66
CA THR A 7 8.84 -2.82 -12.25
C THR A 7 10.18 -2.93 -11.52
N GLY A 8 10.11 -3.04 -10.18
CA GLY A 8 11.25 -3.33 -9.30
C GLY A 8 11.88 -2.09 -8.68
N GLY A 9 12.11 -2.16 -7.36
CA GLY A 9 12.61 -1.05 -6.56
C GLY A 9 11.75 0.22 -6.69
N GLU A 10 12.41 1.38 -6.80
CA GLU A 10 11.74 2.64 -7.13
C GLU A 10 12.35 3.16 -8.45
N PRO A 11 11.64 3.07 -9.59
CA PRO A 11 12.18 3.42 -10.90
C PRO A 11 12.65 4.87 -10.99
N PHE A 12 12.03 5.78 -10.27
CA PHE A 12 12.42 7.19 -10.23
C PHE A 12 13.77 7.46 -9.55
N LEU A 13 14.38 6.46 -8.92
CA LEU A 13 15.76 6.56 -8.41
C LEU A 13 16.80 6.36 -9.53
N TYR A 14 16.41 5.82 -10.67
CA TYR A 14 17.30 5.64 -11.81
C TYR A 14 17.30 6.88 -12.71
N ASN A 15 18.43 7.56 -12.81
CA ASN A 15 18.55 8.79 -13.61
C ASN A 15 18.37 8.57 -15.13
N GLY A 16 18.66 7.38 -15.62
CA GLY A 16 18.53 6.99 -17.02
C GLY A 16 17.10 6.59 -17.44
N LEU A 17 16.11 6.62 -16.54
CA LEU A 17 14.75 6.16 -16.81
C LEU A 17 14.14 6.81 -18.06
N PRO A 18 14.17 8.16 -18.24
CA PRO A 18 13.60 8.77 -19.42
C PRO A 18 14.26 8.35 -20.73
N GLN A 19 15.58 8.13 -20.72
CA GLN A 19 16.32 7.69 -21.90
C GLN A 19 15.95 6.25 -22.29
N VAL A 20 15.78 5.37 -21.32
CA VAL A 20 15.32 3.99 -21.55
C VAL A 20 13.92 4.02 -22.16
N ILE A 21 12.97 4.75 -21.55
CA ILE A 21 11.58 4.77 -22.01
C ILE A 21 11.47 5.34 -23.43
N LYS A 22 12.24 6.38 -23.77
CA LYS A 22 12.25 6.96 -25.13
C LYS A 22 12.74 6.00 -26.23
N GLN A 23 13.47 4.95 -25.83
CA GLN A 23 13.97 3.94 -26.79
C GLN A 23 13.02 2.75 -26.94
N LEU A 24 11.96 2.66 -26.12
CA LEU A 24 11.01 1.57 -26.25
C LEU A 24 10.15 1.74 -27.51
N PRO A 25 9.88 0.64 -28.23
CA PRO A 25 9.05 0.68 -29.45
C PRO A 25 7.55 0.81 -29.16
N VAL A 26 7.17 0.76 -27.87
CA VAL A 26 5.78 0.77 -27.37
C VAL A 26 5.69 1.65 -26.12
N SER A 27 4.48 1.95 -25.67
CA SER A 27 4.25 2.69 -24.43
C SER A 27 4.77 1.95 -23.20
N ALA A 28 5.13 2.68 -22.15
CA ALA A 28 5.55 2.14 -20.87
C ALA A 28 4.48 2.36 -19.80
N ASP A 29 4.29 1.36 -18.92
CA ASP A 29 3.61 1.49 -17.64
C ASP A 29 4.64 1.37 -16.51
N ILE A 30 4.76 2.40 -15.69
CA ILE A 30 5.77 2.47 -14.63
C ILE A 30 5.12 2.17 -13.28
N PHE A 31 5.58 1.08 -12.64
CA PHE A 31 5.18 0.74 -11.27
C PHE A 31 6.04 1.51 -10.27
N THR A 32 5.39 2.30 -9.40
CA THR A 32 6.09 3.17 -8.44
C THR A 32 5.34 3.29 -7.12
N GLY A 33 6.07 3.46 -6.03
CA GLY A 33 5.53 3.88 -4.73
C GLY A 33 5.55 5.40 -4.53
N LEU A 34 6.01 6.18 -5.52
CA LEU A 34 6.23 7.62 -5.45
C LEU A 34 7.15 8.07 -4.29
N GLY A 35 7.99 7.17 -3.78
CA GLY A 35 8.89 7.38 -2.65
C GLY A 35 10.15 8.18 -3.00
N VAL A 36 10.01 9.26 -3.74
CA VAL A 36 11.14 10.10 -4.18
C VAL A 36 10.91 11.58 -3.87
N ASN A 37 11.99 12.34 -3.83
CA ASN A 37 11.91 13.78 -3.68
C ASN A 37 11.11 14.41 -4.83
N THR A 38 10.24 15.37 -4.52
CA THR A 38 9.31 15.99 -5.47
C THR A 38 10.02 16.72 -6.63
N ASP A 39 11.13 17.40 -6.36
CA ASP A 39 11.89 18.08 -7.40
C ASP A 39 12.52 17.09 -8.38
N ARG A 40 13.01 15.97 -7.86
CA ARG A 40 13.52 14.86 -8.67
C ARG A 40 12.42 14.28 -9.55
N LEU A 41 11.26 13.98 -8.95
CA LEU A 41 10.10 13.49 -9.69
C LEU A 41 9.73 14.43 -10.82
N ASN A 42 9.59 15.73 -10.54
CA ASN A 42 9.23 16.71 -11.54
C ASN A 42 10.20 16.71 -12.73
N LYS A 43 11.51 16.73 -12.47
CA LYS A 43 12.55 16.70 -13.50
C LYS A 43 12.48 15.47 -14.40
N ILE A 44 12.08 14.31 -13.84
CA ILE A 44 11.94 13.07 -14.59
C ILE A 44 10.66 13.10 -15.40
N LEU A 45 9.52 13.49 -14.80
CA LEU A 45 8.23 13.56 -15.47
C LEU A 45 8.27 14.48 -16.70
N ASP A 46 8.97 15.63 -16.63
CA ASP A 46 9.14 16.56 -17.75
C ASP A 46 9.88 15.96 -18.96
N GLN A 47 10.57 14.84 -18.75
CA GLN A 47 11.34 14.18 -19.82
C GLN A 47 10.65 12.91 -20.36
N LEU A 48 9.56 12.46 -19.75
CA LEU A 48 8.87 11.24 -20.18
C LEU A 48 7.98 11.50 -21.41
N PRO A 49 7.83 10.51 -22.29
CA PRO A 49 6.85 10.57 -23.39
C PRO A 49 5.41 10.66 -22.86
N THR A 50 4.56 11.38 -23.56
CA THR A 50 3.15 11.61 -23.19
C THR A 50 2.29 10.34 -23.12
N GLY A 51 2.68 9.28 -23.79
CA GLY A 51 2.00 7.97 -23.75
C GLY A 51 2.39 7.08 -22.54
N THR A 52 3.26 7.56 -21.64
CA THR A 52 3.62 6.82 -20.42
C THR A 52 2.43 6.79 -19.46
N THR A 53 2.17 5.63 -18.87
CA THR A 53 1.17 5.43 -17.80
C THR A 53 1.83 5.00 -16.50
N PHE A 54 1.08 5.06 -15.40
CA PHE A 54 1.61 4.73 -14.09
C PHE A 54 0.69 3.79 -13.32
N THR A 55 1.30 2.81 -12.69
CA THR A 55 0.67 1.94 -11.70
C THR A 55 1.29 2.25 -10.33
N ILE A 56 0.51 2.88 -9.45
CA ILE A 56 0.98 3.43 -8.18
C ILE A 56 0.62 2.48 -7.05
N SER A 57 1.63 2.07 -6.28
CA SER A 57 1.44 1.19 -5.13
C SER A 57 1.02 1.97 -3.90
N ALA A 58 -0.24 1.86 -3.47
CA ALA A 58 -0.76 2.41 -2.22
C ALA A 58 -2.02 1.66 -1.78
N GLU A 59 -2.25 1.59 -0.45
CA GLU A 59 -3.36 0.85 0.16
C GLU A 59 -4.07 1.64 1.26
N ASN A 60 -3.43 2.65 1.83
CA ASN A 60 -3.89 3.38 3.00
C ASN A 60 -3.60 4.87 2.87
N THR A 61 -4.09 5.64 3.84
CA THR A 61 -3.87 7.08 3.98
C THR A 61 -3.16 7.38 5.31
N GLY A 62 -2.58 8.58 5.44
CA GLY A 62 -2.01 9.10 6.69
C GLY A 62 -0.95 8.19 7.32
N SER A 63 -1.03 8.05 8.65
CA SER A 63 -0.05 7.30 9.44
C SER A 63 0.00 5.80 9.11
N LEU A 64 -1.11 5.21 8.70
CA LEU A 64 -1.14 3.81 8.28
C LEU A 64 -0.40 3.59 6.95
N TYR A 65 -0.49 4.56 6.02
CA TYR A 65 0.36 4.56 4.82
C TYR A 65 1.84 4.63 5.20
N GLU A 66 2.22 5.54 6.10
CA GLU A 66 3.61 5.73 6.53
C GLU A 66 4.18 4.49 7.24
N PHE A 67 3.34 3.78 8.00
CA PHE A 67 3.71 2.51 8.62
C PHE A 67 3.99 1.44 7.56
N ASN A 68 3.08 1.23 6.62
CA ASN A 68 3.17 0.17 5.61
C ASN A 68 4.22 0.49 4.53
N ARG A 69 4.45 1.77 4.25
CA ARG A 69 5.39 2.28 3.25
C ARG A 69 6.57 2.99 3.92
N TYR A 70 7.23 2.30 4.85
CA TYR A 70 8.33 2.83 5.65
C TYR A 70 9.35 3.61 4.82
N GLY A 71 9.67 4.82 5.29
CA GLY A 71 10.58 5.75 4.63
C GLY A 71 9.88 6.79 3.74
N ASN A 72 8.57 6.64 3.51
CA ASN A 72 7.75 7.63 2.81
C ASN A 72 6.87 8.37 3.81
N THR A 73 6.59 9.65 3.54
CA THR A 73 5.58 10.42 4.28
C THR A 73 4.33 10.57 3.42
N TRP A 74 3.16 10.59 4.08
CA TRP A 74 1.88 10.77 3.41
C TRP A 74 1.81 12.10 2.65
N ASP A 75 2.32 13.17 3.24
CA ASP A 75 2.34 14.48 2.61
C ASP A 75 3.22 14.54 1.35
N GLN A 76 4.36 13.85 1.37
CA GLN A 76 5.21 13.76 0.17
C GLN A 76 4.54 12.92 -0.92
N PHE A 77 3.91 11.80 -0.54
CA PHE A 77 3.17 10.96 -1.47
C PHE A 77 2.06 11.76 -2.17
N ARG A 78 1.24 12.51 -1.41
CA ARG A 78 0.18 13.35 -1.97
C ARG A 78 0.70 14.38 -2.94
N ARG A 79 1.72 15.15 -2.56
CA ARG A 79 2.36 16.14 -3.46
C ARG A 79 2.87 15.49 -4.75
N ASN A 80 3.48 14.33 -4.65
CA ASN A 80 3.98 13.59 -5.79
C ASN A 80 2.85 13.05 -6.68
N LEU A 81 1.77 12.58 -6.08
CA LEU A 81 0.59 12.13 -6.78
C LEU A 81 -0.10 13.28 -7.55
N ASP A 82 -0.28 14.44 -6.90
CA ASP A 82 -0.85 15.64 -7.53
C ASP A 82 -0.02 16.08 -8.73
N LEU A 83 1.30 16.10 -8.57
CA LEU A 83 2.23 16.44 -9.64
C LEU A 83 2.14 15.46 -10.82
N LEU A 84 2.14 14.15 -10.54
CA LEU A 84 2.05 13.12 -11.57
C LEU A 84 0.70 13.17 -12.29
N SER A 85 -0.41 13.25 -11.54
CA SER A 85 -1.77 13.23 -12.08
C SER A 85 -2.07 14.46 -12.96
N SER A 86 -1.37 15.56 -12.73
CA SER A 86 -1.49 16.76 -13.59
C SER A 86 -0.92 16.56 -14.99
N LYS A 87 -0.10 15.53 -15.23
CA LYS A 87 0.64 15.30 -16.46
C LYS A 87 0.34 13.95 -17.13
N PHE A 88 0.00 12.95 -16.34
CA PHE A 88 -0.08 11.56 -16.80
C PHE A 88 -1.29 10.82 -16.23
N SER A 89 -1.75 9.83 -16.97
CA SER A 89 -2.75 8.88 -16.51
C SER A 89 -2.14 7.86 -15.55
N TYR A 90 -2.90 7.47 -14.51
CA TYR A 90 -2.46 6.47 -13.54
C TYR A 90 -3.62 5.60 -13.06
N ARG A 91 -3.27 4.51 -12.42
CA ARG A 91 -4.14 3.64 -11.61
C ARG A 91 -3.41 3.25 -10.33
N PHE A 92 -4.15 2.81 -9.32
CA PHE A 92 -3.53 2.19 -8.16
C PHE A 92 -3.39 0.68 -8.31
N CYS A 93 -2.35 0.14 -7.68
CA CYS A 93 -2.17 -1.28 -7.41
C CYS A 93 -2.04 -1.46 -5.90
N SER A 94 -3.08 -1.96 -5.27
CA SER A 94 -3.15 -2.15 -3.83
C SER A 94 -2.95 -3.62 -3.47
N VAL A 95 -2.26 -3.89 -2.37
CA VAL A 95 -2.12 -5.23 -1.80
C VAL A 95 -2.88 -5.29 -0.48
N LEU A 96 -3.96 -6.05 -0.44
CA LEU A 96 -4.74 -6.26 0.77
C LEU A 96 -4.08 -7.32 1.65
N SER A 97 -3.71 -6.90 2.85
CA SER A 97 -3.15 -7.72 3.92
C SER A 97 -3.85 -7.41 5.24
N ASN A 98 -3.55 -8.14 6.30
CA ASN A 98 -4.03 -7.80 7.65
C ASN A 98 -3.47 -6.47 8.18
N LEU A 99 -2.40 -5.95 7.61
CA LEU A 99 -1.84 -4.64 7.98
C LEU A 99 -2.44 -3.48 7.16
N THR A 100 -2.96 -3.77 5.97
CA THR A 100 -3.48 -2.73 5.08
C THR A 100 -5.01 -2.66 5.07
N VAL A 101 -5.70 -3.71 5.49
CA VAL A 101 -7.17 -3.78 5.46
C VAL A 101 -7.83 -2.77 6.40
N HIS A 102 -7.18 -2.42 7.52
CA HIS A 102 -7.62 -1.36 8.43
C HIS A 102 -7.45 0.01 7.73
N GLY A 103 -8.54 0.65 7.33
CA GLY A 103 -8.50 1.93 6.59
C GLY A 103 -8.39 1.80 5.06
N PHE A 104 -8.49 0.58 4.52
CA PHE A 104 -8.54 0.38 3.08
C PHE A 104 -9.83 0.94 2.45
N ASP A 105 -10.94 0.90 3.17
CA ASP A 105 -12.20 1.53 2.80
C ASP A 105 -12.06 3.03 2.61
N GLN A 106 -11.39 3.72 3.54
CA GLN A 106 -11.10 5.15 3.42
C GLN A 106 -10.25 5.43 2.18
N PHE A 107 -9.21 4.63 1.93
CA PHE A 107 -8.40 4.75 0.72
C PHE A 107 -9.23 4.55 -0.54
N GLN A 108 -10.11 3.53 -0.58
CA GLN A 108 -10.98 3.29 -1.72
C GLN A 108 -11.97 4.44 -1.95
N GLN A 109 -12.49 5.06 -0.88
CA GLN A 109 -13.42 6.18 -1.02
C GLN A 109 -12.75 7.41 -1.61
N GLU A 110 -11.51 7.67 -1.23
CA GLU A 110 -10.75 8.84 -1.69
C GLU A 110 -10.15 8.62 -3.10
N TYR A 111 -9.60 7.43 -3.37
CA TYR A 111 -8.82 7.15 -4.57
C TYR A 111 -9.34 5.98 -5.41
N GLY A 112 -10.34 5.26 -4.93
CA GLY A 112 -10.80 4.03 -5.58
C GLY A 112 -11.50 4.30 -6.91
N SER A 113 -11.16 3.50 -7.91
CA SER A 113 -11.82 3.44 -9.21
C SER A 113 -11.86 1.99 -9.73
N ASP A 114 -12.69 1.75 -10.72
CA ASP A 114 -12.81 0.47 -11.43
C ASP A 114 -11.53 0.08 -12.18
N LYS A 115 -10.62 1.02 -12.39
CA LYS A 115 -9.32 0.79 -13.03
C LYS A 115 -8.23 0.34 -12.05
N ASN A 116 -8.48 0.47 -10.74
CA ASN A 116 -7.49 0.11 -9.74
C ASN A 116 -7.36 -1.43 -9.65
N LEU A 117 -6.13 -1.90 -9.45
CA LEU A 117 -5.83 -3.31 -9.26
C LEU A 117 -5.82 -3.62 -7.76
N LEU A 118 -6.47 -4.69 -7.36
CA LEU A 118 -6.42 -5.21 -6.01
C LEU A 118 -5.83 -6.62 -6.03
N ASN A 119 -4.75 -6.79 -5.31
CA ASN A 119 -4.11 -8.08 -5.05
C ASN A 119 -4.31 -8.45 -3.59
N PHE A 120 -4.39 -9.75 -3.31
CA PHE A 120 -4.47 -10.27 -1.94
C PHE A 120 -3.13 -10.83 -1.52
N CYS A 121 -2.65 -10.44 -0.33
CA CYS A 121 -1.42 -10.98 0.22
C CYS A 121 -1.62 -12.45 0.62
N THR A 122 -0.92 -13.34 -0.06
CA THR A 122 -0.95 -14.79 0.20
C THR A 122 0.40 -15.34 0.66
N ASP A 123 1.47 -14.59 0.43
CA ASP A 123 2.82 -14.93 0.83
C ASP A 123 3.57 -13.68 1.33
N PRO A 124 4.09 -13.69 2.55
CA PRO A 124 3.95 -14.78 3.54
C PRO A 124 2.51 -14.89 4.08
N ASP A 125 2.05 -16.11 4.30
CA ASP A 125 0.66 -16.45 4.63
C ASP A 125 0.12 -15.79 5.90
N TYR A 126 0.99 -15.49 6.86
CA TYR A 126 0.63 -14.78 8.09
C TYR A 126 0.31 -13.29 7.87
N LEU A 127 0.59 -12.73 6.70
CA LEU A 127 0.16 -11.38 6.31
C LEU A 127 -1.19 -11.39 5.56
N SER A 128 -1.79 -12.54 5.33
CA SER A 128 -3.12 -12.60 4.71
C SER A 128 -4.14 -11.79 5.51
N ALA A 129 -5.05 -11.11 4.83
CA ALA A 129 -6.17 -10.40 5.44
C ALA A 129 -7.14 -11.32 6.21
N SER A 130 -7.02 -12.64 6.06
CA SER A 130 -7.76 -13.61 6.88
C SER A 130 -7.23 -13.74 8.32
N VAL A 131 -5.98 -13.35 8.57
CA VAL A 131 -5.33 -13.46 9.89
C VAL A 131 -5.65 -12.22 10.72
N LEU A 132 -6.87 -12.17 11.25
CA LEU A 132 -7.43 -11.08 12.04
C LEU A 132 -8.27 -11.63 13.18
N ASP A 133 -8.48 -10.81 14.21
CA ASP A 133 -9.44 -11.10 15.28
C ASP A 133 -10.89 -11.10 14.77
N SER A 134 -11.77 -11.77 15.51
CA SER A 134 -13.17 -11.91 15.11
C SER A 134 -13.92 -10.60 15.06
N GLU A 135 -13.60 -9.65 15.94
CA GLU A 135 -14.23 -8.34 15.99
C GLU A 135 -13.87 -7.53 14.74
N SER A 136 -12.57 -7.45 14.40
CA SER A 136 -12.10 -6.83 13.17
C SER A 136 -12.73 -7.45 11.92
N LYS A 137 -12.83 -8.80 11.84
CA LYS A 137 -13.49 -9.48 10.72
C LYS A 137 -14.95 -9.06 10.56
N ILE A 138 -15.69 -9.00 11.68
CA ILE A 138 -17.11 -8.59 11.67
C ILE A 138 -17.24 -7.13 11.18
N GLN A 139 -16.50 -6.21 11.79
CA GLN A 139 -16.55 -4.79 11.44
C GLN A 139 -16.18 -4.56 9.96
N LEU A 140 -15.08 -5.13 9.50
CA LEU A 140 -14.61 -5.00 8.12
C LEU A 140 -15.56 -5.65 7.11
N SER A 141 -16.24 -6.76 7.48
CA SER A 141 -17.22 -7.40 6.60
C SER A 141 -18.51 -6.59 6.40
N GLN A 142 -18.80 -5.64 7.29
CA GLN A 142 -19.95 -4.73 7.18
C GLN A 142 -19.68 -3.51 6.29
N ILE A 143 -18.41 -3.26 5.92
CA ILE A 143 -18.04 -2.13 5.08
C ILE A 143 -18.59 -2.32 3.67
N ASP A 144 -19.12 -1.24 3.11
CA ASP A 144 -19.47 -1.17 1.69
C ASP A 144 -18.26 -0.70 0.88
N TYR A 145 -17.45 -1.66 0.45
CA TYR A 145 -16.26 -1.38 -0.34
C TYR A 145 -16.65 -0.89 -1.74
N LYS A 146 -15.97 0.14 -2.21
CA LYS A 146 -16.25 0.78 -3.50
C LYS A 146 -16.03 -0.14 -4.70
N TYR A 147 -15.09 -1.08 -4.60
CA TYR A 147 -14.84 -2.12 -5.61
C TYR A 147 -14.30 -3.40 -4.97
N GLN A 148 -14.51 -4.55 -5.63
CA GLN A 148 -14.08 -5.88 -5.21
C GLN A 148 -14.50 -6.27 -3.78
N GLY A 149 -15.64 -5.73 -3.31
CA GLY A 149 -16.10 -5.94 -1.94
C GLY A 149 -16.45 -7.40 -1.61
N GLN A 150 -16.89 -8.17 -2.58
CA GLN A 150 -17.21 -9.58 -2.39
C GLN A 150 -15.93 -10.40 -2.13
N GLU A 151 -14.90 -10.20 -2.91
CA GLU A 151 -13.60 -10.87 -2.77
C GLU A 151 -12.92 -10.50 -1.46
N ILE A 152 -13.01 -9.23 -1.04
CA ILE A 152 -12.51 -8.77 0.25
C ILE A 152 -13.22 -9.52 1.38
N LYS A 153 -14.56 -9.55 1.37
CA LYS A 153 -15.35 -10.21 2.41
C LYS A 153 -15.09 -11.72 2.44
N GLN A 154 -14.93 -12.38 1.31
CA GLN A 154 -14.56 -13.80 1.24
C GLN A 154 -13.18 -14.05 1.86
N THR A 155 -12.20 -13.20 1.56
CA THR A 155 -10.86 -13.32 2.14
C THR A 155 -10.88 -13.15 3.65
N LEU A 156 -11.64 -12.17 4.17
CA LEU A 156 -11.78 -11.94 5.61
C LEU A 156 -12.40 -13.14 6.34
N GLN A 157 -13.31 -13.86 5.70
CA GLN A 157 -13.97 -15.03 6.29
C GLN A 157 -13.11 -16.30 6.32
N ALA A 158 -12.02 -16.34 5.57
CA ALA A 158 -11.16 -17.51 5.55
C ALA A 158 -10.54 -17.78 6.93
N GLU A 159 -10.37 -19.08 7.25
CA GLU A 159 -9.75 -19.51 8.51
C GLU A 159 -8.24 -19.26 8.50
N TYR A 160 -7.67 -19.11 9.67
CA TYR A 160 -6.23 -19.04 9.88
C TYR A 160 -5.80 -19.97 11.00
N THR A 161 -4.52 -20.31 11.04
CA THR A 161 -3.93 -21.17 12.08
C THR A 161 -3.34 -20.35 13.22
N GLN A 162 -3.21 -20.98 14.39
CA GLN A 162 -2.51 -20.37 15.54
C GLN A 162 -1.05 -20.02 15.20
N GLN A 163 -0.41 -20.80 14.33
CA GLN A 163 0.96 -20.53 13.88
C GLN A 163 1.05 -19.24 13.07
N GLN A 164 0.09 -18.99 12.16
CA GLN A 164 0.03 -17.73 11.40
C GLN A 164 -0.14 -16.53 12.32
N LYS A 165 -1.01 -16.63 13.34
CA LYS A 165 -1.16 -15.58 14.36
C LYS A 165 0.15 -15.30 15.10
N GLN A 166 0.87 -16.32 15.53
CA GLN A 166 2.16 -16.18 16.24
C GLN A 166 3.23 -15.55 15.31
N ASN A 167 3.29 -15.97 14.06
CA ASN A 167 4.20 -15.41 13.07
C ASN A 167 3.89 -13.92 12.80
N LEU A 168 2.62 -13.55 12.70
CA LEU A 168 2.18 -12.16 12.57
C LEU A 168 2.58 -11.32 13.77
N GLN A 169 2.33 -11.81 15.00
CA GLN A 169 2.74 -11.13 16.23
C GLN A 169 4.25 -10.84 16.23
N HIS A 170 5.05 -11.88 15.97
CA HIS A 170 6.51 -11.75 15.91
C HIS A 170 6.94 -10.75 14.82
N TYR A 171 6.40 -10.90 13.63
CA TYR A 171 6.71 -10.01 12.50
C TYR A 171 6.39 -8.55 12.83
N LEU A 172 5.18 -8.26 13.28
CA LEU A 172 4.73 -6.90 13.56
C LEU A 172 5.55 -6.22 14.66
N THR A 173 5.84 -6.97 15.74
CA THR A 173 6.68 -6.49 16.84
C THR A 173 8.10 -6.16 16.37
N GLU A 174 8.72 -7.07 15.62
CA GLU A 174 10.09 -6.85 15.11
C GLU A 174 10.14 -5.77 14.02
N PHE A 175 9.14 -5.71 13.15
CA PHE A 175 9.04 -4.68 12.12
C PHE A 175 8.99 -3.28 12.75
N ALA A 176 8.10 -3.09 13.72
CA ALA A 176 7.96 -1.82 14.42
C ALA A 176 9.22 -1.48 15.24
N ARG A 177 9.76 -2.43 16.00
CA ARG A 177 10.97 -2.23 16.82
C ARG A 177 12.18 -1.82 15.98
N ARG A 178 12.45 -2.54 14.87
CA ARG A 178 13.62 -2.28 14.02
C ARG A 178 13.55 -0.93 13.30
N ARG A 179 12.35 -0.40 13.10
CA ARG A 179 12.10 0.85 12.38
C ARG A 179 11.68 2.00 13.27
N ASN A 180 11.60 1.74 14.58
CA ASN A 180 11.12 2.72 15.56
C ASN A 180 9.75 3.31 15.20
N LEU A 181 8.81 2.43 14.78
CA LEU A 181 7.46 2.79 14.41
C LEU A 181 6.49 2.58 15.57
N SER A 182 5.50 3.46 15.72
CA SER A 182 4.39 3.24 16.63
C SER A 182 3.40 2.22 16.05
N LEU A 183 2.89 1.35 16.93
CA LEU A 183 1.79 0.43 16.61
C LEU A 183 0.41 1.06 16.84
N ASP A 184 0.33 2.28 17.36
CA ASP A 184 -0.94 3.01 17.62
C ASP A 184 -1.73 3.33 16.34
N VAL A 185 -1.18 3.01 15.18
CA VAL A 185 -1.85 3.11 13.89
C VAL A 185 -2.88 2.00 13.67
N PHE A 186 -2.80 0.93 14.47
CA PHE A 186 -3.72 -0.22 14.40
C PHE A 186 -4.79 -0.14 15.50
N PRO A 187 -5.97 -0.76 15.28
CA PRO A 187 -7.00 -0.86 16.31
C PRO A 187 -6.50 -1.60 17.56
N ASP A 188 -6.95 -1.12 18.73
CA ASP A 188 -6.60 -1.73 20.01
C ASP A 188 -7.04 -3.21 20.11
N SER A 189 -8.22 -3.54 19.55
CA SER A 189 -8.71 -4.92 19.47
C SER A 189 -7.74 -5.83 18.75
N PHE A 190 -7.19 -5.38 17.62
CA PHE A 190 -6.20 -6.13 16.84
C PHE A 190 -4.90 -6.35 17.59
N LEU A 191 -4.37 -5.29 18.24
CA LEU A 191 -3.13 -5.41 19.04
C LEU A 191 -3.31 -6.30 20.29
N ASN A 192 -4.44 -6.16 20.98
CA ASN A 192 -4.78 -7.00 22.14
C ASN A 192 -4.92 -8.46 21.73
N TRP A 193 -5.60 -8.74 20.62
CA TRP A 193 -5.71 -10.09 20.10
C TRP A 193 -4.34 -10.70 19.78
N LEU A 194 -3.39 -9.93 19.25
CA LEU A 194 -2.01 -10.37 19.03
C LEU A 194 -1.18 -10.50 20.33
N ASN A 195 -1.73 -10.15 21.50
CA ASN A 195 -1.00 -10.02 22.76
C ASN A 195 0.22 -9.08 22.67
N ILE A 196 0.09 -8.01 21.91
CA ILE A 196 1.09 -6.94 21.81
C ILE A 196 0.71 -5.90 22.88
N PRO A 197 1.54 -5.69 23.91
CA PRO A 197 1.26 -4.69 24.93
C PRO A 197 1.26 -3.29 24.31
N GLN A 198 0.20 -2.55 24.55
CA GLN A 198 0.19 -1.12 24.24
C GLN A 198 1.21 -0.44 25.17
N LEU A 199 2.12 0.31 24.57
CA LEU A 199 2.95 1.20 25.36
C LEU A 199 2.00 2.28 25.93
N THR A 200 1.68 2.17 27.22
CA THR A 200 0.97 3.22 27.93
C THR A 200 1.70 4.53 27.63
N LYS A 201 0.98 5.50 27.05
CA LYS A 201 1.48 6.86 26.89
C LYS A 201 1.75 7.40 28.29
N GLU A 202 2.94 7.12 28.83
CA GLU A 202 3.41 7.90 29.96
C GLU A 202 3.54 9.33 29.46
N SER A 203 2.67 10.17 30.02
CA SER A 203 2.64 11.61 29.82
C SER A 203 4.06 12.17 29.96
N LYS A 204 4.58 12.65 28.82
CA LYS A 204 5.73 13.55 28.82
C LYS A 204 5.25 14.98 29.04
#